data_84934eb04f844caaf4453fb4574f433f
#
_entry.id   84934eb04f844caaf4453fb4574f433f
#
_cell.length_a   1.000
_cell.length_b   1.000
_cell.length_c   1.000
_cell.angle_alpha   90.00
_cell.angle_beta   90.00
_cell.angle_gamma   90.00
#
_symmetry.space_group_name_H-M   'P 1'
#
loop_
_entity.id
_entity.type
_entity.pdbx_description
1 polymer ?
#
loop_
_entity_poly.entity_id
_entity_poly.type
_entity_poly.pdbx_seq_one_letter_code
_entity_poly.pdbx_strand_id
1 'polypeptide(L)'
;MPDLSAPDSAFARFLLERGLAFIYLIAFVVAARQFPALSGERGLQPATRFIHLVPFRRAPSLFHLGYSDRRLEAVAAVGAVVSAALAVGLPQQLPLPLTMLAWFIPWALYQSIVNVGGTFYGFGWETLLLEAGFLAMFLGNDAVAPPWLVILAFRWLAFRVE
;
A
#
# COMPACT_ATOMS: atom_id res chain seq x y z
N MET A 1 8.98 9.28 -31.35
CA MET A 1 9.44 8.62 -30.11
C MET A 1 8.87 7.22 -30.10
N PRO A 2 9.62 6.17 -29.75
CA PRO A 2 9.02 4.84 -29.63
C PRO A 2 7.88 4.88 -28.61
N ASP A 3 6.76 4.28 -28.95
CA ASP A 3 5.63 4.15 -28.02
C ASP A 3 6.03 3.19 -26.91
N LEU A 4 6.19 3.72 -25.69
CA LEU A 4 6.57 2.97 -24.49
C LEU A 4 5.34 2.44 -23.72
N SER A 5 4.16 2.54 -24.31
CA SER A 5 2.93 1.97 -23.76
C SER A 5 2.83 0.45 -24.03
N ALA A 6 2.10 -0.26 -23.18
CA ALA A 6 1.84 -1.68 -23.33
C ALA A 6 0.32 -1.94 -23.47
N PRO A 7 -0.29 -1.60 -24.63
CA PRO A 7 -1.75 -1.70 -24.81
C PRO A 7 -2.28 -3.12 -24.65
N ASP A 8 -1.50 -4.14 -25.02
CA ASP A 8 -1.90 -5.56 -24.91
C ASP A 8 -1.95 -6.07 -23.48
N SER A 9 -1.52 -5.26 -22.50
CA SER A 9 -1.51 -5.64 -21.08
C SER A 9 -2.75 -5.16 -20.30
N ALA A 10 -3.82 -4.68 -20.98
CA ALA A 10 -5.01 -4.14 -20.33
C ALA A 10 -5.67 -5.14 -19.36
N PHE A 11 -5.77 -6.42 -19.74
CA PHE A 11 -6.32 -7.46 -18.89
C PHE A 11 -5.41 -7.75 -17.66
N ALA A 12 -4.10 -7.83 -17.89
CA ALA A 12 -3.14 -8.02 -16.81
C ALA A 12 -3.17 -6.83 -15.83
N ARG A 13 -3.24 -5.60 -16.34
CA ARG A 13 -3.44 -4.40 -15.53
C ARG A 13 -4.70 -4.51 -14.68
N PHE A 14 -5.83 -4.81 -15.29
CA PHE A 14 -7.11 -4.97 -14.59
C PHE A 14 -7.00 -5.96 -13.41
N LEU A 15 -6.44 -7.14 -13.65
CA LEU A 15 -6.24 -8.14 -12.59
C LEU A 15 -5.29 -7.67 -11.49
N LEU A 16 -4.17 -7.05 -11.85
CA LEU A 16 -3.20 -6.53 -10.90
C LEU A 16 -3.82 -5.44 -10.00
N GLU A 17 -4.50 -4.47 -10.60
CA GLU A 17 -5.12 -3.38 -9.84
C GLU A 17 -6.20 -3.88 -8.90
N ARG A 18 -7.12 -4.72 -9.38
CA ARG A 18 -8.20 -5.24 -8.55
C ARG A 18 -7.70 -6.18 -7.45
N GLY A 19 -6.83 -7.12 -7.84
CA GLY A 19 -6.24 -8.06 -6.90
C GLY A 19 -5.43 -7.36 -5.82
N LEU A 20 -4.57 -6.42 -6.20
CA LEU A 20 -3.74 -5.68 -5.27
C LEU A 20 -4.57 -4.78 -4.34
N ALA A 21 -5.59 -4.08 -4.88
CA ALA A 21 -6.50 -3.28 -4.07
C ALA A 21 -7.27 -4.12 -3.05
N PHE A 22 -7.70 -5.32 -3.45
CA PHE A 22 -8.35 -6.28 -2.54
C PHE A 22 -7.40 -6.77 -1.45
N ILE A 23 -6.13 -7.03 -1.77
CA ILE A 23 -5.11 -7.40 -0.78
C ILE A 23 -4.88 -6.25 0.21
N TYR A 24 -4.77 -5.01 -0.26
CA TYR A 24 -4.68 -3.84 0.62
C TYR A 24 -5.90 -3.71 1.55
N LEU A 25 -7.11 -3.91 1.02
CA LEU A 25 -8.32 -3.90 1.83
C LEU A 25 -8.25 -4.92 2.98
N ILE A 26 -7.86 -6.16 2.67
CA ILE A 26 -7.67 -7.20 3.70
C ILE A 26 -6.58 -6.77 4.68
N ALA A 27 -5.44 -6.29 4.21
CA ALA A 27 -4.31 -5.87 5.04
C ALA A 27 -4.72 -4.77 6.04
N PHE A 28 -5.51 -3.77 5.62
CA PHE A 28 -6.03 -2.75 6.53
C PHE A 28 -7.04 -3.30 7.55
N VAL A 29 -7.93 -4.19 7.13
CA VAL A 29 -8.89 -4.85 8.06
C VAL A 29 -8.14 -5.68 9.10
N VAL A 30 -7.12 -6.43 8.67
CA VAL A 30 -6.27 -7.21 9.58
C VAL A 30 -5.50 -6.29 10.53
N ALA A 31 -4.89 -5.22 10.00
CA ALA A 31 -4.19 -4.23 10.83
C ALA A 31 -5.11 -3.63 11.90
N ALA A 32 -6.32 -3.18 11.53
CA ALA A 32 -7.28 -2.63 12.48
C ALA A 32 -7.62 -3.59 13.63
N ARG A 33 -7.68 -4.90 13.35
CA ARG A 33 -8.10 -5.91 14.33
C ARG A 33 -6.94 -6.49 15.14
N GLN A 34 -5.78 -6.65 14.54
CA GLN A 34 -4.66 -7.40 15.15
C GLN A 34 -3.57 -6.48 15.70
N PHE A 35 -3.30 -5.35 15.04
CA PHE A 35 -2.22 -4.45 15.45
C PHE A 35 -2.35 -3.95 16.91
N PRO A 36 -3.54 -3.58 17.42
CA PRO A 36 -3.68 -3.14 18.82
C PRO A 36 -3.21 -4.17 19.83
N ALA A 37 -3.46 -5.46 19.58
CA ALA A 37 -3.01 -6.55 20.45
C ALA A 37 -1.49 -6.80 20.35
N LEU A 38 -0.91 -6.62 19.17
CA LEU A 38 0.50 -6.92 18.90
C LEU A 38 1.41 -5.72 19.21
N SER A 39 1.10 -4.57 18.65
CA SER A 39 1.93 -3.36 18.68
C SER A 39 1.18 -2.10 19.15
N GLY A 40 -0.05 -2.23 19.64
CA GLY A 40 -0.83 -1.12 20.20
C GLY A 40 -0.25 -0.54 21.49
N GLU A 41 -0.94 0.44 22.08
CA GLU A 41 -0.51 1.13 23.30
C GLU A 41 -0.25 0.15 24.47
N ARG A 42 -1.03 -0.94 24.56
CA ARG A 42 -0.93 -2.02 25.54
C ARG A 42 -0.57 -3.36 24.90
N GLY A 43 -0.06 -3.34 23.67
CA GLY A 43 0.32 -4.54 22.93
C GLY A 43 1.61 -5.17 23.46
N LEU A 44 1.96 -6.33 22.88
CA LEU A 44 3.16 -7.08 23.25
C LEU A 44 4.45 -6.28 22.96
N GLN A 45 4.49 -5.51 21.89
CA GLN A 45 5.61 -4.66 21.48
C GLN A 45 5.10 -3.27 21.11
N PRO A 46 4.89 -2.37 22.09
CA PRO A 46 4.24 -1.09 21.86
C PRO A 46 4.94 -0.24 20.79
N ALA A 47 4.20 0.20 19.77
CA ALA A 47 4.69 1.08 18.70
C ALA A 47 5.22 2.41 19.25
N THR A 48 4.69 2.91 20.36
CA THR A 48 5.19 4.10 21.05
C THR A 48 6.67 3.98 21.41
N ARG A 49 7.10 2.81 21.93
CA ARG A 49 8.51 2.56 22.24
C ARG A 49 9.39 2.60 20.99
N PHE A 50 8.91 2.00 19.89
CA PHE A 50 9.62 2.02 18.61
C PHE A 50 9.82 3.46 18.09
N ILE A 51 8.76 4.27 18.12
CA ILE A 51 8.77 5.67 17.65
C ILE A 51 9.77 6.54 18.43
N HIS A 52 9.92 6.30 19.74
CA HIS A 52 10.91 7.01 20.54
C HIS A 52 12.37 6.61 20.25
N LEU A 53 12.59 5.36 19.82
CA LEU A 53 13.94 4.83 19.56
C LEU A 53 14.40 5.05 18.12
N VAL A 54 13.46 5.06 17.16
CA VAL A 54 13.77 5.12 15.73
C VAL A 54 13.30 6.45 15.15
N PRO A 55 14.21 7.30 14.65
CA PRO A 55 13.84 8.59 14.10
C PRO A 55 13.08 8.45 12.78
N PHE A 56 12.21 9.41 12.45
CA PHE A 56 11.42 9.47 11.24
C PHE A 56 12.22 9.17 9.95
N ARG A 57 13.47 9.65 9.86
CA ARG A 57 14.32 9.44 8.67
C ARG A 57 14.65 7.97 8.41
N ARG A 58 14.64 7.10 9.43
CA ARG A 58 14.93 5.66 9.29
C ARG A 58 13.66 4.84 9.05
N ALA A 59 12.54 5.25 9.60
CA ALA A 59 11.25 4.58 9.46
C ALA A 59 10.14 5.63 9.35
N PRO A 60 9.94 6.24 8.15
CA PRO A 60 8.95 7.28 7.96
C PRO A 60 7.54 6.73 8.22
N SER A 61 6.82 7.35 9.15
CA SER A 61 5.48 6.94 9.55
C SER A 61 4.69 8.13 10.05
N LEU A 62 3.40 8.18 9.73
CA LEU A 62 2.46 9.17 10.27
C LEU A 62 2.38 9.12 11.80
N PHE A 63 2.66 7.96 12.38
CA PHE A 63 2.61 7.76 13.84
C PHE A 63 3.72 8.47 14.61
N HIS A 64 4.74 9.01 13.95
CA HIS A 64 5.69 9.93 14.60
C HIS A 64 5.05 11.25 15.04
N LEU A 65 3.90 11.62 14.45
CA LEU A 65 3.10 12.76 14.90
C LEU A 65 2.30 12.45 16.19
N GLY A 66 2.42 11.24 16.71
CA GLY A 66 1.77 10.70 17.88
C GLY A 66 0.98 9.44 17.55
N TYR A 67 1.25 8.36 18.30
CA TYR A 67 0.54 7.11 18.17
C TYR A 67 -0.64 7.06 19.17
N SER A 68 -1.76 6.50 18.73
CA SER A 68 -2.83 5.96 19.58
C SER A 68 -3.58 4.87 18.82
N ASP A 69 -4.17 3.92 19.53
CA ASP A 69 -4.96 2.85 18.89
C ASP A 69 -6.12 3.41 18.07
N ARG A 70 -6.75 4.50 18.53
CA ARG A 70 -7.81 5.21 17.75
C ARG A 70 -7.27 5.81 16.45
N ARG A 71 -6.06 6.36 16.44
CA ARG A 71 -5.42 6.88 15.21
C ARG A 71 -5.08 5.76 14.26
N LEU A 72 -4.62 4.63 14.77
CA LEU A 72 -4.40 3.44 13.95
C LEU A 72 -5.70 2.98 13.28
N GLU A 73 -6.79 2.85 14.05
CA GLU A 73 -8.11 2.47 13.52
C GLU A 73 -8.59 3.44 12.44
N ALA A 74 -8.43 4.76 12.66
CA ALA A 74 -8.79 5.76 11.66
C ALA A 74 -7.94 5.64 10.38
N VAL A 75 -6.63 5.47 10.50
CA VAL A 75 -5.71 5.24 9.38
C VAL A 75 -6.09 3.98 8.61
N ALA A 76 -6.36 2.89 9.33
CA ALA A 76 -6.76 1.63 8.73
C ALA A 76 -8.15 1.73 8.05
N ALA A 77 -9.11 2.45 8.65
CA ALA A 77 -10.43 2.67 8.06
C ALA A 77 -10.33 3.48 6.76
N VAL A 78 -9.56 4.57 6.74
CA VAL A 78 -9.32 5.37 5.51
C VAL A 78 -8.65 4.51 4.45
N GLY A 79 -7.60 3.75 4.81
CA GLY A 79 -6.93 2.83 3.91
C GLY A 79 -7.88 1.77 3.32
N ALA A 80 -8.73 1.17 4.16
CA ALA A 80 -9.71 0.19 3.72
C ALA A 80 -10.75 0.78 2.75
N VAL A 81 -11.28 1.97 3.03
CA VAL A 81 -12.27 2.65 2.17
C VAL A 81 -11.66 2.98 0.80
N VAL A 82 -10.44 3.54 0.77
CA VAL A 82 -9.76 3.86 -0.50
C VAL A 82 -9.42 2.59 -1.27
N SER A 83 -8.95 1.53 -0.58
CA SER A 83 -8.67 0.24 -1.21
C SER A 83 -9.94 -0.42 -1.77
N ALA A 84 -11.08 -0.31 -1.08
CA ALA A 84 -12.37 -0.78 -1.60
C ALA A 84 -12.78 0.00 -2.85
N ALA A 85 -12.63 1.34 -2.88
CA ALA A 85 -12.89 2.16 -4.05
C ALA A 85 -12.00 1.78 -5.25
N LEU A 86 -10.71 1.51 -5.00
CA LEU A 86 -9.78 1.00 -6.01
C LEU A 86 -10.20 -0.40 -6.51
N ALA A 87 -10.60 -1.31 -5.60
CA ALA A 87 -11.03 -2.65 -5.97
C ALA A 87 -12.27 -2.68 -6.88
N VAL A 88 -13.20 -1.75 -6.71
CA VAL A 88 -14.35 -1.60 -7.60
C VAL A 88 -14.09 -0.69 -8.82
N GLY A 89 -12.94 0.00 -8.86
CA GLY A 89 -12.46 0.76 -10.00
C GLY A 89 -12.92 2.20 -10.13
N LEU A 90 -13.48 2.75 -9.11
CA LEU A 90 -13.91 4.15 -9.13
C LEU A 90 -12.79 5.13 -9.54
N PRO A 91 -11.54 5.03 -9.03
CA PRO A 91 -10.50 5.97 -9.39
C PRO A 91 -9.97 5.84 -10.82
N GLN A 92 -10.24 4.76 -11.53
CA GLN A 92 -9.73 4.56 -12.91
C GLN A 92 -10.35 5.52 -13.94
N GLN A 93 -11.52 6.05 -13.63
CA GLN A 93 -12.23 7.05 -14.46
C GLN A 93 -11.75 8.48 -14.19
N LEU A 94 -10.93 8.68 -13.16
CA LEU A 94 -10.40 9.99 -12.80
C LEU A 94 -9.21 10.39 -13.68
N PRO A 95 -8.86 11.68 -13.77
CA PRO A 95 -7.60 12.12 -14.36
C PRO A 95 -6.41 11.42 -13.74
N LEU A 96 -5.38 11.11 -14.55
CA LEU A 96 -4.22 10.34 -14.13
C LEU A 96 -3.59 10.76 -12.79
N PRO A 97 -3.39 12.05 -12.48
CA PRO A 97 -2.82 12.44 -11.18
C PRO A 97 -3.69 12.03 -9.98
N LEU A 98 -5.02 12.03 -10.14
CA LEU A 98 -5.95 11.62 -9.09
C LEU A 98 -5.96 10.09 -8.93
N THR A 99 -5.83 9.34 -10.02
CA THR A 99 -5.66 7.88 -9.96
C THR A 99 -4.37 7.51 -9.26
N MET A 100 -3.26 8.19 -9.58
CA MET A 100 -1.98 8.01 -8.88
C MET A 100 -2.09 8.34 -7.40
N LEU A 101 -2.77 9.44 -7.04
CA LEU A 101 -3.01 9.81 -5.64
C LEU A 101 -3.86 8.77 -4.91
N ALA A 102 -4.88 8.20 -5.59
CA ALA A 102 -5.71 7.14 -5.02
C ALA A 102 -4.90 5.88 -4.66
N TRP A 103 -3.85 5.55 -5.41
CA TRP A 103 -2.91 4.48 -5.08
C TRP A 103 -1.87 4.89 -4.04
N PHE A 104 -1.42 6.15 -4.07
CA PHE A 104 -0.47 6.68 -3.08
C PHE A 104 -1.02 6.63 -1.65
N ILE A 105 -2.32 6.92 -1.47
CA ILE A 105 -2.94 6.96 -0.14
C ILE A 105 -2.81 5.60 0.58
N PRO A 106 -3.36 4.47 0.08
CA PRO A 106 -3.24 3.20 0.78
C PRO A 106 -1.78 2.75 0.93
N TRP A 107 -0.93 3.01 -0.05
CA TRP A 107 0.49 2.73 0.06
C TRP A 107 1.15 3.48 1.24
N ALA A 108 0.98 4.79 1.33
CA ALA A 108 1.59 5.61 2.39
C ALA A 108 1.03 5.29 3.78
N LEU A 109 -0.29 5.02 3.88
CA LEU A 109 -0.93 4.62 5.12
C LEU A 109 -0.44 3.25 5.58
N TYR A 110 -0.33 2.28 4.67
CA TYR A 110 0.15 0.95 5.01
C TYR A 110 1.64 0.95 5.35
N GLN A 111 2.47 1.70 4.62
CA GLN A 111 3.87 1.93 4.96
C GLN A 111 4.01 2.48 6.39
N SER A 112 3.13 3.41 6.78
CA SER A 112 3.14 3.98 8.13
C SER A 112 2.86 2.93 9.20
N ILE A 113 1.98 1.96 8.94
CA ILE A 113 1.67 0.84 9.85
C ILE A 113 2.85 -0.13 9.90
N VAL A 114 3.36 -0.56 8.75
CA VAL A 114 4.48 -1.53 8.65
C VAL A 114 5.72 -1.01 9.37
N ASN A 115 6.06 0.25 9.17
CA ASN A 115 7.26 0.86 9.76
C ASN A 115 7.26 0.90 11.29
N VAL A 116 6.09 0.93 11.93
CA VAL A 116 5.99 0.94 13.41
C VAL A 116 5.55 -0.40 13.99
N GLY A 117 5.22 -1.39 13.14
CA GLY A 117 4.75 -2.71 13.54
C GLY A 117 5.84 -3.63 14.11
N GLY A 118 7.11 -3.21 14.02
CA GLY A 118 8.24 -3.95 14.58
C GLY A 118 8.37 -5.36 14.01
N THR A 119 8.65 -6.33 14.90
CA THR A 119 8.87 -7.73 14.49
C THR A 119 7.63 -8.36 13.85
N PHE A 120 6.42 -7.94 14.23
CA PHE A 120 5.17 -8.51 13.72
C PHE A 120 4.84 -8.09 12.29
N TYR A 121 5.48 -7.03 11.79
CA TYR A 121 5.34 -6.50 10.43
C TYR A 121 6.66 -6.54 9.64
N GLY A 122 7.67 -7.27 10.14
CA GLY A 122 8.97 -7.42 9.49
C GLY A 122 9.06 -8.57 8.48
N PHE A 123 7.93 -9.08 8.01
CA PHE A 123 7.89 -10.21 7.08
C PHE A 123 8.00 -9.76 5.61
N GLY A 124 8.53 -10.66 4.77
CA GLY A 124 8.79 -10.37 3.35
C GLY A 124 7.55 -9.98 2.55
N TRP A 125 6.36 -10.50 2.89
CA TRP A 125 5.11 -10.15 2.19
C TRP A 125 4.66 -8.72 2.44
N GLU A 126 4.97 -8.12 3.60
CA GLU A 126 4.67 -6.71 3.87
C GLU A 126 5.48 -5.80 2.95
N THR A 127 6.77 -6.12 2.80
CA THR A 127 7.65 -5.40 1.86
C THR A 127 7.20 -5.60 0.42
N LEU A 128 6.82 -6.82 0.05
CA LEU A 128 6.32 -7.14 -1.28
C LEU A 128 5.04 -6.36 -1.60
N LEU A 129 4.09 -6.27 -0.65
CA LEU A 129 2.86 -5.52 -0.82
C LEU A 129 3.15 -4.02 -1.01
N LEU A 130 4.11 -3.47 -0.26
CA LEU A 130 4.53 -2.08 -0.41
C LEU A 130 5.22 -1.82 -1.76
N GLU A 131 6.08 -2.71 -2.23
CA GLU A 131 6.72 -2.60 -3.54
C GLU A 131 5.68 -2.67 -4.67
N ALA A 132 4.76 -3.63 -4.61
CA ALA A 132 3.67 -3.75 -5.58
C ALA A 132 2.76 -2.54 -5.58
N GLY A 133 2.40 -2.01 -4.40
CA GLY A 133 1.59 -0.80 -4.26
C GLY A 133 2.26 0.45 -4.81
N PHE A 134 3.58 0.57 -4.63
CA PHE A 134 4.35 1.64 -5.25
C PHE A 134 4.30 1.57 -6.78
N LEU A 135 4.49 0.40 -7.35
CA LEU A 135 4.40 0.20 -8.80
C LEU A 135 2.99 0.46 -9.33
N ALA A 136 1.95 0.14 -8.55
CA ALA A 136 0.57 0.34 -8.95
C ALA A 136 0.21 1.81 -9.20
N MET A 137 0.89 2.76 -8.55
CA MET A 137 0.70 4.19 -8.82
C MET A 137 0.95 4.57 -10.29
N PHE A 138 1.77 3.78 -10.98
CA PHE A 138 2.21 4.04 -12.36
C PHE A 138 1.56 3.12 -13.39
N LEU A 139 0.54 2.35 -13.02
CA LEU A 139 -0.18 1.45 -13.95
C LEU A 139 -1.09 2.18 -14.95
N GLY A 140 -1.25 3.50 -14.79
CA GLY A 140 -2.12 4.30 -15.64
C GLY A 140 -3.57 4.33 -15.17
N ASN A 141 -4.49 4.61 -16.09
CA ASN A 141 -5.94 4.64 -15.87
C ASN A 141 -6.65 4.23 -17.17
N ASP A 142 -7.98 4.39 -17.24
CA ASP A 142 -8.75 4.00 -18.43
C ASP A 142 -8.35 4.79 -19.70
N ALA A 143 -7.81 5.99 -19.54
CA ALA A 143 -7.37 6.85 -20.65
C ALA A 143 -5.89 6.69 -21.02
N VAL A 144 -5.06 6.16 -20.10
CA VAL A 144 -3.61 6.06 -20.27
C VAL A 144 -3.14 4.64 -20.02
N ALA A 145 -2.57 4.02 -21.05
CA ALA A 145 -2.01 2.67 -20.95
C ALA A 145 -0.79 2.63 -20.00
N PRO A 146 -0.53 1.49 -19.35
CA PRO A 146 0.62 1.35 -18.44
C PRO A 146 1.94 1.49 -19.24
N PRO A 147 2.94 2.17 -18.66
CA PRO A 147 4.29 2.17 -19.23
C PRO A 147 4.88 0.75 -19.22
N TRP A 148 5.57 0.39 -20.29
CA TRP A 148 6.20 -0.94 -20.41
C TRP A 148 7.15 -1.26 -19.24
N LEU A 149 7.88 -0.27 -18.75
CA LEU A 149 8.79 -0.43 -17.60
C LEU A 149 8.05 -0.86 -16.33
N VAL A 150 6.84 -0.38 -16.12
CA VAL A 150 6.03 -0.76 -14.94
C VAL A 150 5.60 -2.23 -15.04
N ILE A 151 5.19 -2.67 -16.21
CA ILE A 151 4.86 -4.09 -16.46
C ILE A 151 6.09 -4.98 -16.27
N LEU A 152 7.25 -4.55 -16.76
CA LEU A 152 8.52 -5.26 -16.54
C LEU A 152 8.88 -5.34 -15.06
N ALA A 153 8.69 -4.25 -14.31
CA ALA A 153 8.94 -4.22 -12.87
C ALA A 153 8.03 -5.19 -12.10
N PHE A 154 6.74 -5.30 -12.46
CA PHE A 154 5.86 -6.31 -11.89
C PHE A 154 6.28 -7.75 -12.22
N ARG A 155 6.74 -7.99 -13.46
CA ARG A 155 7.29 -9.31 -13.83
C ARG A 155 8.55 -9.64 -13.03
N TRP A 156 9.44 -8.66 -12.84
CA TRP A 156 10.62 -8.81 -11.99
C TRP A 156 10.23 -9.09 -10.53
N LEU A 157 9.22 -8.39 -10.00
CA LEU A 157 8.72 -8.61 -8.66
C LEU A 157 8.18 -10.05 -8.49
N ALA A 158 7.39 -10.53 -9.44
CA ALA A 158 6.90 -11.90 -9.46
C ALA A 158 8.05 -12.93 -9.50
N PHE A 159 9.03 -12.73 -10.38
CA PHE A 159 10.20 -13.61 -10.47
C PHE A 159 11.01 -13.67 -9.16
N ARG A 160 11.07 -12.58 -8.39
CA ARG A 160 11.82 -12.55 -7.11
C ARG A 160 11.13 -13.35 -6.00
N VAL A 161 9.85 -13.67 -6.15
CA VAL A 161 9.06 -14.42 -5.15
C VAL A 161 9.12 -15.93 -5.40
N GLU A 162 9.46 -16.36 -6.61
CA GLU A 162 9.68 -17.78 -6.97
C GLU A 162 11.04 -18.27 -6.46
#